data_9263e1f25b294b76b8de02fc1539e523
#
_entry.id   9263e1f25b294b76b8de02fc1539e523
#
_cell.length_a   1.000
_cell.length_b   1.000
_cell.length_c   1.000
_cell.angle_alpha   90.00
_cell.angle_beta   90.00
_cell.angle_gamma   90.00
#
_symmetry.space_group_name_H-M   'P 1'
#
loop_
_entity.id
_entity.type
_entity.pdbx_description
1 polymer ?
#
loop_
_entity_poly.entity_id
_entity_poly.type
_entity_poly.pdbx_seq_one_letter_code
_entity_poly.pdbx_strand_id
1 'polypeptide(L)'
;MVRPVTLFTGQWADLPFEEVARLASGWGFDGLEIACWGDHLDVQRGATDDDYIADRLAILAKYNLTVFTISNHLTGQAVCDDPIDERHHDMLPDVVWGDGEPEGVRQRAAEAMKNTARTAQRLGVKTVVGFTGSAIWKYLAMFPPAREDLVEAGWVDFTKRWDPILDVFAECGVRFAAEVHPSELAYDYWTTQKMLETIDRPELGINWDPSHMVWQDVDPAGFLADFADKIYHVHAKDSKKNLNGRNGRLSSHLPWADPRRGWDFVSVGHGDVPWESCFRMLNHIGYTGPISVEWEDAGMDRLRGAPEALGFVRSKLWEPPAAAFDAAFANK
;
A
#
# COMPACT_ATOMS: atom_id res chain seq x y z
N MET A 1 -19.37 -12.37 6.92
CA MET A 1 -19.20 -10.98 7.44
C MET A 1 -18.79 -10.10 6.28
N VAL A 2 -19.46 -8.96 6.11
CA VAL A 2 -19.04 -7.96 5.10
C VAL A 2 -17.67 -7.40 5.51
N ARG A 3 -16.75 -7.31 4.56
CA ARG A 3 -15.41 -6.71 4.81
C ARG A 3 -15.56 -5.23 5.13
N PRO A 4 -14.83 -4.70 6.12
CA PRO A 4 -14.82 -3.27 6.36
C PRO A 4 -14.18 -2.53 5.18
N VAL A 5 -14.69 -1.33 4.90
CA VAL A 5 -14.11 -0.42 3.90
C VAL A 5 -13.48 0.75 4.62
N THR A 6 -12.18 0.93 4.44
CA THR A 6 -11.38 1.96 5.08
C THR A 6 -10.96 3.04 4.09
N LEU A 7 -10.65 4.23 4.60
CA LEU A 7 -9.97 5.27 3.83
C LEU A 7 -8.50 5.26 4.19
N PHE A 8 -7.62 5.15 3.19
CA PHE A 8 -6.21 5.45 3.37
C PHE A 8 -6.02 6.97 3.44
N THR A 9 -5.38 7.43 4.52
CA THR A 9 -5.29 8.87 4.81
C THR A 9 -4.12 9.57 4.14
N GLY A 10 -3.28 8.85 3.38
CA GLY A 10 -2.05 9.36 2.77
C GLY A 10 -2.26 10.59 1.88
N GLN A 11 -3.30 10.57 1.06
CA GLN A 11 -3.65 11.66 0.14
C GLN A 11 -4.36 12.84 0.83
N TRP A 12 -4.47 12.77 2.16
CA TRP A 12 -5.16 13.76 3.00
C TRP A 12 -4.24 14.40 4.03
N ALA A 13 -2.92 14.14 3.94
CA ALA A 13 -1.94 14.57 4.94
C ALA A 13 -1.71 16.11 5.00
N ASP A 14 -2.31 16.85 4.09
CA ASP A 14 -2.44 18.30 4.14
C ASP A 14 -3.51 18.81 5.13
N LEU A 15 -4.38 17.90 5.63
CA LEU A 15 -5.40 18.19 6.62
C LEU A 15 -5.00 17.62 7.99
N PRO A 16 -5.47 18.24 9.10
CA PRO A 16 -5.33 17.64 10.43
C PRO A 16 -6.01 16.26 10.49
N PHE A 17 -5.43 15.33 11.26
CA PHE A 17 -5.94 13.97 11.41
C PHE A 17 -7.42 13.93 11.83
N GLU A 18 -7.80 14.78 12.80
CA GLU A 18 -9.18 14.84 13.29
C GLU A 18 -10.17 15.26 12.19
N GLU A 19 -9.75 16.17 11.30
CA GLU A 19 -10.61 16.59 10.17
C GLU A 19 -10.82 15.44 9.18
N VAL A 20 -9.77 14.67 8.88
CA VAL A 20 -9.89 13.49 8.02
C VAL A 20 -10.79 12.42 8.66
N ALA A 21 -10.65 12.19 9.97
CA ALA A 21 -11.53 11.29 10.70
C ALA A 21 -13.01 11.74 10.64
N ARG A 22 -13.26 13.05 10.80
CA ARG A 22 -14.60 13.63 10.67
C ARG A 22 -15.20 13.42 9.27
N LEU A 23 -14.41 13.67 8.23
CA LEU A 23 -14.83 13.48 6.83
C LEU A 23 -15.12 12.01 6.54
N ALA A 24 -14.19 11.10 6.86
CA ALA A 24 -14.35 9.67 6.62
C ALA A 24 -15.60 9.09 7.32
N SER A 25 -15.83 9.47 8.57
CA SER A 25 -17.06 9.12 9.31
C SER A 25 -18.29 9.67 8.63
N GLY A 26 -18.27 10.95 8.22
CA GLY A 26 -19.40 11.59 7.54
C GLY A 26 -19.74 10.97 6.20
N TRP A 27 -18.78 10.41 5.49
CA TRP A 27 -19.00 9.65 4.25
C TRP A 27 -19.43 8.21 4.50
N GLY A 28 -19.21 7.69 5.71
CA GLY A 28 -19.63 6.37 6.13
C GLY A 28 -18.57 5.29 5.96
N PHE A 29 -17.28 5.60 5.96
CA PHE A 29 -16.22 4.59 6.07
C PHE A 29 -16.29 3.88 7.42
N ASP A 30 -15.89 2.60 7.46
CA ASP A 30 -15.89 1.79 8.68
C ASP A 30 -14.65 2.07 9.55
N GLY A 31 -13.62 2.65 8.96
CA GLY A 31 -12.38 2.97 9.65
C GLY A 31 -11.34 3.61 8.73
N LEU A 32 -10.12 3.68 9.25
CA LEU A 32 -8.98 4.27 8.56
C LEU A 32 -7.83 3.27 8.42
N GLU A 33 -7.07 3.46 7.35
CA GLU A 33 -5.68 3.13 7.21
C GLU A 33 -4.90 4.43 7.41
N ILE A 34 -4.12 4.52 8.49
CA ILE A 34 -3.52 5.79 8.89
C ILE A 34 -2.12 5.94 8.31
N ALA A 35 -1.89 7.01 7.57
CA ALA A 35 -0.57 7.38 7.06
C ALA A 35 0.38 7.80 8.19
N CYS A 36 1.62 7.29 8.16
CA CYS A 36 2.66 7.61 9.13
C CYS A 36 3.44 8.88 8.73
N TRP A 37 2.72 9.91 8.26
CA TRP A 37 3.27 11.23 7.92
C TRP A 37 2.23 12.34 8.11
N GLY A 38 2.68 13.58 7.98
CA GLY A 38 1.86 14.76 8.30
C GLY A 38 1.48 14.80 9.78
N ASP A 39 0.27 15.30 10.08
CA ASP A 39 -0.29 15.28 11.45
C ASP A 39 -0.90 13.89 11.81
N HIS A 40 -0.93 12.93 10.88
CA HIS A 40 -1.74 11.74 11.05
C HIS A 40 -1.15 10.78 12.07
N LEU A 41 0.10 10.33 11.89
CA LEU A 41 0.74 9.42 12.84
C LEU A 41 2.27 9.60 12.86
N ASP A 42 2.79 10.08 13.98
CA ASP A 42 4.22 10.14 14.26
C ASP A 42 4.68 8.82 14.90
N VAL A 43 5.44 8.02 14.17
CA VAL A 43 5.90 6.70 14.63
C VAL A 43 6.99 6.78 15.71
N GLN A 44 7.70 7.91 15.85
CA GLN A 44 8.68 8.09 16.92
C GLN A 44 7.97 8.26 18.25
N ARG A 45 6.94 9.09 18.27
CA ARG A 45 6.05 9.26 19.41
C ARG A 45 5.22 8.01 19.66
N GLY A 46 4.61 7.47 18.62
CA GLY A 46 3.75 6.29 18.70
C GLY A 46 4.45 5.08 19.32
N ALA A 47 5.75 4.92 19.10
CA ALA A 47 6.53 3.81 19.66
C ALA A 47 6.73 3.89 21.18
N THR A 48 6.64 5.07 21.81
CA THR A 48 7.08 5.29 23.19
C THR A 48 6.13 6.07 24.07
N ASP A 49 5.19 6.85 23.50
CA ASP A 49 4.31 7.80 24.19
C ASP A 49 2.88 7.21 24.26
N ASP A 50 2.44 6.79 25.48
CA ASP A 50 1.11 6.21 25.70
C ASP A 50 0.00 7.26 25.53
N ASP A 51 0.25 8.50 25.96
CA ASP A 51 -0.73 9.57 25.87
C ASP A 51 -0.99 9.92 24.39
N TYR A 52 0.05 9.92 23.57
CA TYR A 52 -0.10 10.13 22.12
C TYR A 52 -0.96 9.06 21.46
N ILE A 53 -0.75 7.79 21.77
CA ILE A 53 -1.58 6.68 21.28
C ILE A 53 -3.03 6.82 21.77
N ALA A 54 -3.21 7.14 23.04
CA ALA A 54 -4.55 7.36 23.61
C ALA A 54 -5.29 8.51 22.90
N ASP A 55 -4.61 9.61 22.60
CA ASP A 55 -5.18 10.74 21.85
C ASP A 55 -5.63 10.34 20.44
N ARG A 56 -4.80 9.59 19.69
CA ARG A 56 -5.18 9.09 18.36
C ARG A 56 -6.41 8.17 18.42
N LEU A 57 -6.44 7.25 19.38
CA LEU A 57 -7.58 6.35 19.58
C LEU A 57 -8.85 7.12 20.03
N ALA A 58 -8.70 8.17 20.86
CA ALA A 58 -9.82 9.00 21.26
C ALA A 58 -10.45 9.76 20.08
N ILE A 59 -9.64 10.26 19.13
CA ILE A 59 -10.15 10.87 17.89
C ILE A 59 -10.97 9.84 17.09
N LEU A 60 -10.44 8.64 16.90
CA LEU A 60 -11.16 7.58 16.17
C LEU A 60 -12.49 7.22 16.87
N ALA A 61 -12.46 7.05 18.19
CA ALA A 61 -13.66 6.73 18.96
C ALA A 61 -14.71 7.85 18.87
N LYS A 62 -14.29 9.12 18.90
CA LYS A 62 -15.18 10.28 18.75
C LYS A 62 -16.00 10.24 17.45
N TYR A 63 -15.41 9.71 16.36
CA TYR A 63 -16.04 9.61 15.06
C TYR A 63 -16.52 8.19 14.72
N ASN A 64 -16.54 7.28 15.70
CA ASN A 64 -16.98 5.88 15.50
C ASN A 64 -16.21 5.18 14.37
N LEU A 65 -14.90 5.41 14.29
CA LEU A 65 -14.00 4.78 13.33
C LEU A 65 -13.08 3.77 14.02
N THR A 66 -12.64 2.77 13.28
CA THR A 66 -11.62 1.80 13.71
C THR A 66 -10.34 2.00 12.90
N VAL A 67 -9.16 1.89 13.54
CA VAL A 67 -7.91 1.74 12.81
C VAL A 67 -7.70 0.27 12.49
N PHE A 68 -7.59 -0.06 11.20
CA PHE A 68 -7.35 -1.44 10.76
C PHE A 68 -5.90 -1.65 10.34
N THR A 69 -5.25 -0.62 9.82
CA THR A 69 -3.92 -0.67 9.23
C THR A 69 -3.24 0.69 9.41
N ILE A 70 -1.94 0.71 9.51
CA ILE A 70 -1.14 1.93 9.36
C ILE A 70 -0.17 1.76 8.20
N SER A 71 0.23 2.87 7.57
CA SER A 71 0.99 2.84 6.33
C SER A 71 2.17 3.78 6.35
N ASN A 72 3.38 3.24 6.10
CA ASN A 72 4.60 4.03 6.10
C ASN A 72 5.41 3.87 4.80
N HIS A 73 4.77 4.24 3.68
CA HIS A 73 5.35 4.17 2.34
C HIS A 73 6.60 5.04 2.21
N LEU A 74 6.49 6.32 2.61
CA LEU A 74 7.55 7.30 2.41
C LEU A 74 8.86 6.90 3.09
N THR A 75 8.77 6.45 4.33
CA THR A 75 9.96 6.01 5.08
C THR A 75 10.45 4.65 4.59
N GLY A 76 9.54 3.73 4.28
CA GLY A 76 9.87 2.41 3.74
C GLY A 76 10.66 2.49 2.44
N GLN A 77 10.30 3.44 1.54
CA GLN A 77 11.02 3.73 0.30
C GLN A 77 12.52 3.95 0.55
N ALA A 78 12.87 4.72 1.56
CA ALA A 78 14.26 5.08 1.82
C ALA A 78 15.10 3.93 2.41
N VAL A 79 14.51 2.79 2.78
CA VAL A 79 15.26 1.66 3.38
C VAL A 79 16.24 1.04 2.38
N CYS A 80 15.79 0.78 1.14
CA CYS A 80 16.63 0.16 0.11
C CYS A 80 16.92 1.06 -1.09
N ASP A 81 16.33 2.25 -1.18
CA ASP A 81 16.55 3.10 -2.36
C ASP A 81 18.02 3.45 -2.56
N ASP A 82 18.44 3.39 -3.82
CA ASP A 82 19.74 3.84 -4.30
C ASP A 82 19.59 4.42 -5.72
N PRO A 83 19.86 5.72 -5.94
CA PRO A 83 20.43 6.67 -4.97
C PRO A 83 19.41 7.21 -3.97
N ILE A 84 19.86 7.64 -2.80
CA ILE A 84 19.17 8.61 -1.96
C ILE A 84 19.57 10.01 -2.47
N ASP A 85 18.59 10.84 -2.80
CA ASP A 85 18.80 12.19 -3.37
C ASP A 85 17.70 13.18 -2.91
N GLU A 86 17.67 14.37 -3.53
CA GLU A 86 16.74 15.46 -3.16
C GLU A 86 15.26 15.06 -3.21
N ARG A 87 14.88 14.08 -4.02
CA ARG A 87 13.48 13.58 -4.04
C ARG A 87 13.07 12.97 -2.70
N HIS A 88 14.03 12.38 -2.00
CA HIS A 88 13.80 11.80 -0.66
C HIS A 88 13.71 12.89 0.41
N HIS A 89 14.47 13.98 0.27
CA HIS A 89 14.41 15.12 1.20
C HIS A 89 12.99 15.69 1.30
N ASP A 90 12.31 15.84 0.18
CA ASP A 90 10.99 16.46 0.12
C ASP A 90 9.88 15.59 0.74
N MET A 91 10.11 14.28 0.89
CA MET A 91 9.08 13.34 1.37
C MET A 91 9.37 12.75 2.75
N LEU A 92 10.62 12.75 3.20
CA LEU A 92 11.00 12.14 4.47
C LEU A 92 10.86 13.10 5.65
N PRO A 93 10.47 12.61 6.84
CA PRO A 93 10.58 13.40 8.04
C PRO A 93 12.03 13.82 8.32
N ASP A 94 12.24 15.03 8.87
CA ASP A 94 13.56 15.56 9.20
C ASP A 94 14.42 14.58 10.03
N VAL A 95 13.81 13.87 10.96
CA VAL A 95 14.48 12.88 11.80
C VAL A 95 15.01 11.68 11.02
N VAL A 96 14.43 11.37 9.86
CA VAL A 96 14.89 10.32 8.96
C VAL A 96 15.89 10.87 7.96
N TRP A 97 15.64 12.03 7.39
CA TRP A 97 16.55 12.68 6.47
C TRP A 97 17.90 13.06 7.16
N GLY A 98 17.83 13.73 8.31
CA GLY A 98 19.00 14.15 9.09
C GLY A 98 19.94 15.05 8.29
N ASP A 99 21.17 14.58 8.08
CA ASP A 99 22.21 15.28 7.30
C ASP A 99 22.20 14.97 5.79
N GLY A 100 21.29 14.10 5.35
CA GLY A 100 21.16 13.69 3.95
C GLY A 100 22.24 12.71 3.47
N GLU A 101 23.14 12.24 4.37
CA GLU A 101 24.12 11.23 3.99
C GLU A 101 23.39 9.91 3.67
N PRO A 102 23.55 9.34 2.44
CA PRO A 102 22.67 8.26 1.94
C PRO A 102 22.56 7.04 2.85
N GLU A 103 23.67 6.53 3.36
CA GLU A 103 23.62 5.35 4.23
C GLU A 103 23.04 5.71 5.60
N GLY A 104 23.29 6.90 6.12
CA GLY A 104 22.67 7.42 7.34
C GLY A 104 21.15 7.54 7.21
N VAL A 105 20.65 8.01 6.06
CA VAL A 105 19.20 8.07 5.76
C VAL A 105 18.59 6.67 5.77
N ARG A 106 19.20 5.68 5.09
CA ARG A 106 18.72 4.29 5.06
C ARG A 106 18.65 3.67 6.45
N GLN A 107 19.67 3.91 7.28
CA GLN A 107 19.71 3.39 8.65
C GLN A 107 18.62 4.01 9.54
N ARG A 108 18.41 5.32 9.43
CA ARG A 108 17.35 6.03 10.16
C ARG A 108 15.96 5.61 9.65
N ALA A 109 15.80 5.38 8.35
CA ALA A 109 14.57 4.84 7.77
C ALA A 109 14.28 3.42 8.31
N ALA A 110 15.27 2.55 8.37
CA ALA A 110 15.12 1.21 8.95
C ALA A 110 14.70 1.27 10.43
N GLU A 111 15.26 2.16 11.23
CA GLU A 111 14.84 2.32 12.64
C GLU A 111 13.42 2.91 12.75
N ALA A 112 13.05 3.84 11.87
CA ALA A 112 11.69 4.36 11.83
C ALA A 112 10.68 3.28 11.41
N MET A 113 11.03 2.35 10.51
CA MET A 113 10.18 1.19 10.18
C MET A 113 10.01 0.24 11.37
N LYS A 114 11.05 0.03 12.19
CA LYS A 114 10.92 -0.71 13.46
C LYS A 114 9.98 0.02 14.45
N ASN A 115 10.08 1.34 14.53
CA ASN A 115 9.16 2.14 15.35
C ASN A 115 7.72 2.09 14.80
N THR A 116 7.55 1.93 13.48
CA THR A 116 6.23 1.70 12.89
C THR A 116 5.61 0.39 13.39
N ALA A 117 6.38 -0.69 13.49
CA ALA A 117 5.89 -1.96 14.07
C ALA A 117 5.50 -1.82 15.54
N ARG A 118 6.32 -1.14 16.36
CA ARG A 118 6.01 -0.85 17.77
C ARG A 118 4.75 -0.01 17.92
N THR A 119 4.59 1.00 17.08
CA THR A 119 3.39 1.86 17.04
C THR A 119 2.15 1.06 16.64
N ALA A 120 2.25 0.19 15.63
CA ALA A 120 1.17 -0.70 15.22
C ALA A 120 0.72 -1.61 16.37
N GLN A 121 1.67 -2.22 17.09
CA GLN A 121 1.38 -3.03 18.27
C GLN A 121 0.60 -2.25 19.33
N ARG A 122 1.00 -1.01 19.62
CA ARG A 122 0.36 -0.15 20.66
C ARG A 122 -1.03 0.32 20.23
N LEU A 123 -1.25 0.53 18.93
CA LEU A 123 -2.58 0.79 18.36
C LEU A 123 -3.47 -0.46 18.28
N GLY A 124 -2.94 -1.66 18.55
CA GLY A 124 -3.66 -2.92 18.38
C GLY A 124 -3.79 -3.36 16.92
N VAL A 125 -3.05 -2.76 16.00
CA VAL A 125 -3.04 -3.04 14.57
C VAL A 125 -2.11 -4.22 14.26
N LYS A 126 -2.50 -5.09 13.32
CA LYS A 126 -1.76 -6.30 12.99
C LYS A 126 -1.02 -6.24 11.65
N THR A 127 -1.30 -5.25 10.84
CA THR A 127 -0.70 -5.10 9.52
C THR A 127 -0.21 -3.67 9.30
N VAL A 128 1.03 -3.54 8.87
CA VAL A 128 1.63 -2.29 8.38
C VAL A 128 1.79 -2.42 6.88
N VAL A 129 1.40 -1.40 6.14
CA VAL A 129 1.60 -1.31 4.69
C VAL A 129 2.74 -0.36 4.39
N GLY A 130 3.47 -0.58 3.30
CA GLY A 130 4.50 0.36 2.86
C GLY A 130 5.33 -0.15 1.72
N PHE A 131 6.29 0.69 1.35
CA PHE A 131 7.30 0.40 0.34
C PHE A 131 8.54 -0.23 0.97
N THR A 132 9.33 -0.91 0.14
CA THR A 132 10.60 -1.51 0.53
C THR A 132 11.79 -0.66 0.13
N GLY A 133 11.59 0.20 -0.86
CA GLY A 133 12.65 0.80 -1.65
C GLY A 133 13.33 -0.20 -2.58
N SER A 134 14.20 0.29 -3.45
CA SER A 134 14.90 -0.55 -4.42
C SER A 134 16.29 -0.01 -4.79
N ALA A 135 17.32 -0.80 -4.55
CA ALA A 135 18.67 -0.50 -5.03
C ALA A 135 18.84 -0.79 -6.53
N ILE A 136 17.88 -1.48 -7.15
CA ILE A 136 17.98 -1.99 -8.54
C ILE A 136 16.99 -1.37 -9.52
N TRP A 137 16.02 -0.60 -9.05
CA TRP A 137 15.06 0.08 -9.95
C TRP A 137 15.73 0.94 -11.01
N LYS A 138 16.86 1.56 -10.68
CA LYS A 138 17.69 2.34 -11.62
C LYS A 138 18.20 1.53 -12.82
N TYR A 139 18.19 0.19 -12.75
CA TYR A 139 18.62 -0.71 -13.81
C TYR A 139 17.47 -1.21 -14.69
N LEU A 140 16.24 -0.76 -14.44
CA LEU A 140 15.07 -1.19 -15.22
C LEU A 140 15.16 -0.77 -16.69
N ALA A 141 15.88 0.30 -17.01
CA ALA A 141 16.08 0.75 -18.39
C ALA A 141 16.82 -0.32 -19.20
N MET A 142 16.40 -0.47 -20.47
CA MET A 142 16.92 -1.51 -21.38
C MET A 142 18.39 -1.31 -21.77
N PHE A 143 18.90 -0.10 -21.66
CA PHE A 143 20.28 0.20 -22.05
C PHE A 143 20.86 1.36 -21.19
N PRO A 144 22.11 1.24 -20.70
CA PRO A 144 23.00 0.08 -20.75
C PRO A 144 22.39 -1.17 -20.10
N PRO A 145 22.69 -2.39 -20.59
CA PRO A 145 22.11 -3.60 -20.03
C PRO A 145 22.56 -3.77 -18.57
N ALA A 146 21.60 -4.07 -17.70
CA ALA A 146 21.92 -4.43 -16.32
C ALA A 146 22.70 -5.76 -16.28
N ARG A 147 23.79 -5.80 -15.54
CA ARG A 147 24.51 -7.04 -15.26
C ARG A 147 23.79 -7.82 -14.16
N GLU A 148 23.73 -9.13 -14.30
CA GLU A 148 23.08 -10.02 -13.35
C GLU A 148 23.60 -9.85 -11.92
N ASP A 149 24.93 -9.68 -11.75
CA ASP A 149 25.57 -9.48 -10.46
C ASP A 149 25.11 -8.18 -9.75
N LEU A 150 24.81 -7.11 -10.51
CA LEU A 150 24.25 -5.87 -9.96
C LEU A 150 22.81 -6.05 -9.46
N VAL A 151 22.02 -6.81 -10.21
CA VAL A 151 20.64 -7.12 -9.81
C VAL A 151 20.64 -8.00 -8.55
N GLU A 152 21.45 -9.06 -8.53
CA GLU A 152 21.56 -9.94 -7.38
C GLU A 152 22.09 -9.22 -6.13
N ALA A 153 23.02 -8.29 -6.27
CA ALA A 153 23.49 -7.45 -5.18
C ALA A 153 22.36 -6.64 -4.52
N GLY A 154 21.37 -6.18 -5.29
CA GLY A 154 20.21 -5.48 -4.75
C GLY A 154 19.30 -6.41 -3.91
N TRP A 155 19.11 -7.66 -4.31
CA TRP A 155 18.37 -8.64 -3.51
C TRP A 155 19.10 -8.99 -2.20
N VAL A 156 20.42 -9.08 -2.25
CA VAL A 156 21.24 -9.27 -1.03
C VAL A 156 21.13 -8.06 -0.09
N ASP A 157 21.18 -6.83 -0.62
CA ASP A 157 21.00 -5.60 0.18
C ASP A 157 19.59 -5.54 0.81
N PHE A 158 18.56 -5.95 0.08
CA PHE A 158 17.19 -6.06 0.58
C PHE A 158 17.12 -6.97 1.82
N THR A 159 17.61 -8.19 1.73
CA THR A 159 17.65 -9.12 2.86
C THR A 159 18.39 -8.52 4.05
N LYS A 160 19.59 -7.98 3.81
CA LYS A 160 20.43 -7.38 4.86
C LYS A 160 19.69 -6.27 5.63
N ARG A 161 18.88 -5.45 4.94
CA ARG A 161 18.19 -4.32 5.55
C ARG A 161 16.85 -4.70 6.16
N TRP A 162 16.08 -5.56 5.48
CA TRP A 162 14.72 -5.88 5.91
C TRP A 162 14.66 -7.00 6.95
N ASP A 163 15.55 -7.98 6.98
CA ASP A 163 15.54 -9.03 8.01
C ASP A 163 15.54 -8.46 9.44
N PRO A 164 16.44 -7.51 9.81
CA PRO A 164 16.42 -6.93 11.15
C PRO A 164 15.19 -6.07 11.45
N ILE A 165 14.50 -5.55 10.41
CA ILE A 165 13.23 -4.84 10.58
C ILE A 165 12.14 -5.87 10.87
N LEU A 166 12.06 -6.93 10.08
CA LEU A 166 11.07 -8.00 10.23
C LEU A 166 11.21 -8.77 11.55
N ASP A 167 12.42 -8.83 12.14
CA ASP A 167 12.59 -9.35 13.51
C ASP A 167 11.77 -8.54 14.52
N VAL A 168 11.79 -7.21 14.44
CA VAL A 168 10.98 -6.35 15.31
C VAL A 168 9.48 -6.47 14.99
N PHE A 169 9.11 -6.67 13.72
CA PHE A 169 7.73 -6.97 13.35
C PHE A 169 7.23 -8.27 14.00
N ALA A 170 8.07 -9.32 14.00
CA ALA A 170 7.78 -10.58 14.68
C ALA A 170 7.61 -10.41 16.20
N GLU A 171 8.55 -9.69 16.85
CA GLU A 171 8.49 -9.36 18.27
C GLU A 171 7.20 -8.61 18.65
N CYS A 172 6.74 -7.71 17.78
CA CYS A 172 5.51 -6.96 17.97
C CYS A 172 4.24 -7.74 17.61
N GLY A 173 4.36 -8.91 16.99
CA GLY A 173 3.23 -9.69 16.46
C GLY A 173 2.47 -8.95 15.36
N VAL A 174 3.20 -8.23 14.51
CA VAL A 174 2.73 -7.40 13.39
C VAL A 174 3.31 -7.94 12.09
N ARG A 175 2.59 -7.78 10.99
CA ARG A 175 3.03 -8.17 9.65
C ARG A 175 3.28 -6.94 8.78
N PHE A 176 4.23 -7.03 7.87
CA PHE A 176 4.48 -6.04 6.84
C PHE A 176 3.88 -6.50 5.50
N ALA A 177 3.05 -5.68 4.91
CA ALA A 177 2.47 -5.86 3.60
C ALA A 177 3.18 -4.92 2.62
N ALA A 178 4.16 -5.43 1.88
CA ALA A 178 4.87 -4.67 0.87
C ALA A 178 3.95 -4.39 -0.32
N GLU A 179 3.84 -3.15 -0.73
CA GLU A 179 3.07 -2.80 -1.92
C GLU A 179 3.85 -3.13 -3.18
N VAL A 180 3.19 -3.87 -4.10
CA VAL A 180 3.74 -4.18 -5.42
C VAL A 180 3.60 -2.95 -6.30
N HIS A 181 4.70 -2.22 -6.47
CA HIS A 181 4.66 -0.89 -7.04
C HIS A 181 5.90 -0.62 -7.94
N PRO A 182 5.74 0.00 -9.10
CA PRO A 182 6.89 0.52 -9.87
C PRO A 182 7.74 1.45 -9.02
N SER A 183 9.03 1.29 -9.05
CA SER A 183 10.09 1.84 -8.20
C SER A 183 10.53 0.93 -7.05
N GLU A 184 9.75 -0.07 -6.69
CA GLU A 184 10.09 -1.04 -5.66
C GLU A 184 10.92 -2.22 -6.19
N LEU A 185 11.40 -3.08 -5.27
CA LEU A 185 11.98 -4.37 -5.67
C LEU A 185 10.92 -5.28 -6.30
N ALA A 186 9.73 -5.34 -5.70
CA ALA A 186 8.58 -6.04 -6.26
C ALA A 186 7.67 -5.05 -6.99
N TYR A 187 7.67 -5.10 -8.32
CA TYR A 187 6.86 -4.20 -9.15
C TYR A 187 5.95 -4.93 -10.16
N ASP A 188 6.11 -6.24 -10.28
CA ASP A 188 5.29 -7.11 -11.13
C ASP A 188 5.19 -8.52 -10.54
N TYR A 189 4.63 -9.47 -11.30
CA TYR A 189 4.43 -10.84 -10.85
C TYR A 189 5.74 -11.54 -10.46
N TRP A 190 6.75 -11.52 -11.33
CA TRP A 190 7.98 -12.28 -11.14
C TRP A 190 8.89 -11.67 -10.08
N THR A 191 8.94 -10.38 -9.99
CA THR A 191 9.69 -9.68 -8.94
C THR A 191 9.03 -9.85 -7.57
N THR A 192 7.71 -9.95 -7.51
CA THR A 192 6.99 -10.30 -6.28
C THR A 192 7.30 -11.72 -5.83
N GLN A 193 7.28 -12.69 -6.75
CA GLN A 193 7.69 -14.05 -6.42
C GLN A 193 9.12 -14.09 -5.88
N LYS A 194 10.06 -13.42 -6.55
CA LYS A 194 11.46 -13.33 -6.13
C LYS A 194 11.59 -12.67 -4.75
N MET A 195 10.83 -11.63 -4.44
CA MET A 195 10.83 -10.98 -3.12
C MET A 195 10.44 -11.97 -2.02
N LEU A 196 9.34 -12.70 -2.21
CA LEU A 196 8.84 -13.67 -1.23
C LEU A 196 9.75 -14.90 -1.09
N GLU A 197 10.44 -15.30 -2.15
CA GLU A 197 11.45 -16.37 -2.10
C GLU A 197 12.75 -15.91 -1.44
N THR A 198 13.11 -14.64 -1.59
CA THR A 198 14.33 -14.06 -1.02
C THR A 198 14.22 -13.89 0.50
N ILE A 199 13.05 -13.48 1.00
CA ILE A 199 12.73 -13.42 2.44
C ILE A 199 11.46 -14.25 2.67
N ASP A 200 11.62 -15.54 2.88
CA ASP A 200 10.50 -16.45 3.20
C ASP A 200 10.17 -16.39 4.69
N ARG A 201 9.39 -15.38 5.08
CA ARG A 201 8.96 -15.15 6.47
C ARG A 201 7.47 -14.87 6.53
N PRO A 202 6.78 -15.26 7.64
CA PRO A 202 5.37 -14.97 7.84
C PRO A 202 5.10 -13.47 8.12
N GLU A 203 6.12 -12.71 8.50
CA GLU A 203 5.99 -11.26 8.70
C GLU A 203 5.96 -10.50 7.38
N LEU A 204 6.45 -11.06 6.27
CA LEU A 204 6.45 -10.43 4.94
C LEU A 204 5.33 -10.99 4.07
N GLY A 205 4.51 -10.10 3.55
CA GLY A 205 3.47 -10.37 2.58
C GLY A 205 3.24 -9.18 1.66
N ILE A 206 2.06 -9.13 1.08
CA ILE A 206 1.73 -8.22 -0.02
C ILE A 206 0.58 -7.30 0.38
N ASN A 207 0.73 -6.02 0.13
CA ASN A 207 -0.39 -5.13 -0.15
C ASN A 207 -0.71 -5.22 -1.64
N TRP A 208 -1.89 -5.74 -1.96
CA TRP A 208 -2.33 -5.86 -3.34
C TRP A 208 -3.00 -4.56 -3.78
N ASP A 209 -2.37 -3.88 -4.73
CA ASP A 209 -2.93 -2.73 -5.43
C ASP A 209 -3.03 -3.03 -6.93
N PRO A 210 -4.25 -3.21 -7.46
CA PRO A 210 -4.44 -3.56 -8.86
C PRO A 210 -4.11 -2.42 -9.83
N SER A 211 -4.12 -1.18 -9.37
CA SER A 211 -3.90 -0.01 -10.22
C SER A 211 -2.51 -0.02 -10.84
N HIS A 212 -1.51 -0.52 -10.10
CA HIS A 212 -0.13 -0.65 -10.58
C HIS A 212 0.07 -1.82 -11.53
N MET A 213 -0.82 -2.81 -11.49
CA MET A 213 -0.77 -4.01 -12.34
C MET A 213 -1.41 -3.75 -13.71
N VAL A 214 -2.57 -3.12 -13.72
CA VAL A 214 -3.43 -3.01 -14.92
C VAL A 214 -2.76 -2.24 -16.06
N TRP A 215 -2.08 -1.14 -15.77
CA TRP A 215 -1.41 -0.40 -16.83
C TRP A 215 -0.16 -1.11 -17.38
N GLN A 216 0.41 -2.07 -16.60
CA GLN A 216 1.49 -2.96 -17.02
C GLN A 216 0.99 -4.21 -17.78
N ASP A 217 -0.35 -4.41 -17.89
CA ASP A 217 -1.01 -5.61 -18.40
C ASP A 217 -0.73 -6.88 -17.58
N VAL A 218 -0.46 -6.75 -16.28
CA VAL A 218 -0.46 -7.86 -15.33
C VAL A 218 -1.90 -8.12 -14.90
N ASP A 219 -2.34 -9.38 -14.90
CA ASP A 219 -3.69 -9.77 -14.47
C ASP A 219 -3.82 -9.68 -12.94
N PRO A 220 -4.58 -8.71 -12.40
CA PRO A 220 -4.68 -8.53 -10.96
C PRO A 220 -5.51 -9.64 -10.26
N ALA A 221 -6.43 -10.29 -10.96
CA ALA A 221 -7.21 -11.38 -10.39
C ALA A 221 -6.41 -12.69 -10.35
N GLY A 222 -5.66 -13.01 -11.41
CA GLY A 222 -4.71 -14.13 -11.43
C GLY A 222 -3.63 -13.95 -10.35
N PHE A 223 -3.12 -12.74 -10.19
CA PHE A 223 -2.16 -12.42 -9.13
C PHE A 223 -2.69 -12.75 -7.71
N LEU A 224 -3.95 -12.38 -7.42
CA LEU A 224 -4.59 -12.73 -6.14
C LEU A 224 -4.67 -14.25 -5.93
N ALA A 225 -4.95 -15.02 -6.97
CA ALA A 225 -5.07 -16.47 -6.88
C ALA A 225 -3.72 -17.11 -6.54
N ASP A 226 -2.65 -16.66 -7.21
CA ASP A 226 -1.32 -17.28 -7.10
C ASP A 226 -0.60 -16.90 -5.80
N PHE A 227 -0.86 -15.69 -5.25
CA PHE A 227 -0.27 -15.20 -4.01
C PHE A 227 -1.23 -15.19 -2.81
N ALA A 228 -2.30 -15.99 -2.84
CA ALA A 228 -3.41 -15.96 -1.89
C ALA A 228 -2.97 -15.91 -0.41
N ASP A 229 -2.02 -16.75 -0.01
CA ASP A 229 -1.56 -16.87 1.38
C ASP A 229 -0.69 -15.68 1.85
N LYS A 230 -0.24 -14.85 0.92
CA LYS A 230 0.61 -13.69 1.18
C LYS A 230 -0.13 -12.36 1.01
N ILE A 231 -1.41 -12.34 0.64
CA ILE A 231 -2.22 -11.12 0.57
C ILE A 231 -2.63 -10.69 1.98
N TYR A 232 -1.92 -9.71 2.52
CA TYR A 232 -2.14 -9.22 3.88
C TYR A 232 -2.98 -7.97 3.94
N HIS A 233 -2.99 -7.19 2.87
CA HIS A 233 -3.79 -5.98 2.72
C HIS A 233 -4.24 -5.78 1.27
N VAL A 234 -5.27 -4.96 1.08
CA VAL A 234 -5.87 -4.67 -0.22
C VAL A 234 -6.15 -3.18 -0.35
N HIS A 235 -5.52 -2.55 -1.32
CA HIS A 235 -5.88 -1.21 -1.77
C HIS A 235 -6.92 -1.27 -2.90
N ALA A 236 -7.98 -0.51 -2.74
CA ALA A 236 -8.90 -0.18 -3.82
C ALA A 236 -8.46 1.16 -4.42
N LYS A 237 -7.66 1.05 -5.48
CA LYS A 237 -7.13 2.15 -6.30
C LYS A 237 -7.28 1.77 -7.76
N ASP A 238 -7.53 2.71 -8.63
CA ASP A 238 -7.80 2.43 -10.03
C ASP A 238 -6.90 3.24 -10.95
N SER A 239 -6.63 2.71 -12.13
CA SER A 239 -5.88 3.39 -13.16
C SER A 239 -6.50 3.17 -14.53
N LYS A 240 -6.36 4.15 -15.40
CA LYS A 240 -6.89 4.13 -16.77
C LYS A 240 -5.79 4.29 -17.78
N LYS A 241 -5.76 3.39 -18.75
CA LYS A 241 -4.85 3.46 -19.90
C LYS A 241 -5.36 4.47 -20.93
N ASN A 242 -4.47 5.34 -21.40
CA ASN A 242 -4.75 6.38 -22.39
C ASN A 242 -3.91 6.16 -23.67
N LEU A 243 -3.73 4.90 -24.08
CA LEU A 243 -2.96 4.54 -25.27
C LEU A 243 -3.73 4.88 -26.54
N ASN A 244 -3.14 5.68 -27.42
CA ASN A 244 -3.77 6.19 -28.65
C ASN A 244 -2.84 6.13 -29.86
N GLY A 245 -1.77 5.33 -29.80
CA GLY A 245 -0.74 5.24 -30.84
C GLY A 245 0.34 6.33 -30.76
N ARG A 246 0.24 7.28 -29.82
CA ARG A 246 1.23 8.34 -29.54
C ARG A 246 1.70 8.31 -28.09
N ASN A 247 0.79 8.09 -27.17
CA ASN A 247 1.07 8.04 -25.74
C ASN A 247 1.73 6.70 -25.41
N GLY A 248 2.91 6.74 -24.80
CA GLY A 248 3.61 5.53 -24.35
C GLY A 248 3.34 5.24 -22.87
N ARG A 249 3.43 3.96 -22.47
CA ARG A 249 3.20 3.50 -21.09
C ARG A 249 4.14 4.15 -20.08
N LEU A 250 5.35 4.57 -20.47
CA LEU A 250 6.30 5.26 -19.59
C LEU A 250 5.95 6.74 -19.35
N SER A 251 4.86 7.23 -19.95
CA SER A 251 4.26 8.55 -19.73
C SER A 251 5.16 9.77 -19.94
N SER A 252 6.36 9.58 -20.57
CA SER A 252 7.25 10.62 -21.12
C SER A 252 7.64 11.76 -20.13
N HIS A 253 7.75 11.45 -18.83
CA HIS A 253 8.01 12.43 -17.74
C HIS A 253 6.98 13.57 -17.66
N LEU A 254 5.76 13.34 -18.15
CA LEU A 254 4.68 14.31 -18.08
C LEU A 254 4.05 14.32 -16.67
N PRO A 255 3.57 15.48 -16.20
CA PRO A 255 2.87 15.57 -14.92
C PRO A 255 1.56 14.76 -14.94
N TRP A 256 1.07 14.40 -13.76
CA TRP A 256 -0.23 13.76 -13.60
C TRP A 256 -1.35 14.62 -14.23
N ALA A 257 -2.39 13.98 -14.76
CA ALA A 257 -3.48 14.59 -15.52
C ALA A 257 -3.10 15.19 -16.88
N ASP A 258 -1.86 15.11 -17.34
CA ASP A 258 -1.54 15.50 -18.72
C ASP A 258 -2.14 14.49 -19.70
N PRO A 259 -3.00 14.90 -20.64
CA PRO A 259 -3.71 13.97 -21.53
C PRO A 259 -2.80 13.20 -22.50
N ARG A 260 -1.51 13.53 -22.54
CA ARG A 260 -0.48 12.80 -23.32
C ARG A 260 0.17 11.65 -22.53
N ARG A 261 -0.12 11.50 -21.24
CA ARG A 261 0.33 10.33 -20.47
C ARG A 261 -0.32 9.06 -21.04
N GLY A 262 0.41 7.95 -21.00
CA GLY A 262 -0.08 6.64 -21.46
C GLY A 262 -1.06 5.99 -20.48
N TRP A 263 -1.10 6.47 -19.23
CA TRP A 263 -2.04 6.08 -18.17
C TRP A 263 -2.03 7.12 -17.06
N ASP A 264 -3.08 7.12 -16.26
CA ASP A 264 -3.23 7.95 -15.06
C ASP A 264 -4.01 7.20 -13.99
N PHE A 265 -3.86 7.62 -12.72
CA PHE A 265 -4.78 7.22 -11.67
C PHE A 265 -6.13 7.91 -11.85
N VAL A 266 -7.18 7.20 -11.53
CA VAL A 266 -8.55 7.69 -11.55
C VAL A 266 -9.31 7.14 -10.35
N SER A 267 -10.37 7.84 -9.94
CA SER A 267 -11.26 7.36 -8.87
C SER A 267 -11.73 5.93 -9.12
N VAL A 268 -11.84 5.14 -8.07
CA VAL A 268 -12.17 3.71 -8.13
C VAL A 268 -13.47 3.47 -8.89
N GLY A 269 -13.42 2.64 -9.92
CA GLY A 269 -14.54 2.33 -10.80
C GLY A 269 -14.57 3.14 -12.10
N HIS A 270 -13.65 4.10 -12.29
CA HIS A 270 -13.50 4.87 -13.53
C HIS A 270 -12.36 4.39 -14.43
N GLY A 271 -11.55 3.45 -13.93
CA GLY A 271 -10.38 2.90 -14.62
C GLY A 271 -10.63 1.58 -15.34
N ASP A 272 -9.53 0.86 -15.51
CA ASP A 272 -9.48 -0.40 -16.24
C ASP A 272 -9.33 -1.63 -15.33
N VAL A 273 -9.35 -1.45 -14.01
CA VAL A 273 -9.30 -2.58 -13.07
C VAL A 273 -10.55 -3.44 -13.21
N PRO A 274 -10.41 -4.76 -13.45
CA PRO A 274 -11.54 -5.66 -13.60
C PRO A 274 -12.15 -6.02 -12.22
N TRP A 275 -12.75 -5.05 -11.55
CA TRP A 275 -13.20 -5.12 -10.15
C TRP A 275 -14.07 -6.32 -9.85
N GLU A 276 -14.97 -6.70 -10.75
CA GLU A 276 -15.83 -7.87 -10.51
C GLU A 276 -15.00 -9.14 -10.36
N SER A 277 -14.06 -9.38 -11.27
CA SER A 277 -13.18 -10.56 -11.20
C SER A 277 -12.31 -10.52 -9.93
N CYS A 278 -11.78 -9.35 -9.59
CA CYS A 278 -10.95 -9.17 -8.39
C CYS A 278 -11.74 -9.45 -7.10
N PHE A 279 -12.95 -8.91 -6.94
CA PHE A 279 -13.76 -9.17 -5.74
C PHE A 279 -14.24 -10.63 -5.65
N ARG A 280 -14.54 -11.27 -6.79
CA ARG A 280 -14.82 -12.72 -6.81
C ARG A 280 -13.60 -13.53 -6.38
N MET A 281 -12.40 -13.13 -6.83
CA MET A 281 -11.17 -13.81 -6.42
C MET A 281 -10.85 -13.59 -4.93
N LEU A 282 -11.02 -12.37 -4.39
CA LEU A 282 -10.90 -12.10 -2.95
C LEU A 282 -11.84 -12.98 -2.11
N ASN A 283 -13.05 -13.26 -2.62
CA ASN A 283 -13.96 -14.22 -1.98
C ASN A 283 -13.42 -15.66 -2.08
N HIS A 284 -12.92 -16.04 -3.26
CA HIS A 284 -12.41 -17.40 -3.51
C HIS A 284 -11.23 -17.75 -2.61
N ILE A 285 -10.26 -16.83 -2.46
CA ILE A 285 -9.10 -17.03 -1.58
C ILE A 285 -9.41 -16.82 -0.09
N GLY A 286 -10.64 -16.48 0.27
CA GLY A 286 -11.06 -16.31 1.66
C GLY A 286 -10.47 -15.06 2.34
N TYR A 287 -10.12 -14.01 1.59
CA TYR A 287 -9.63 -12.76 2.19
C TYR A 287 -10.72 -12.11 3.05
N THR A 288 -10.42 -11.83 4.31
CA THR A 288 -11.35 -11.25 5.29
C THR A 288 -10.92 -9.89 5.83
N GLY A 289 -9.76 -9.39 5.42
CA GLY A 289 -9.24 -8.10 5.83
C GLY A 289 -10.04 -6.91 5.26
N PRO A 290 -9.69 -5.68 5.67
CA PRO A 290 -10.31 -4.47 5.13
C PRO A 290 -10.00 -4.27 3.65
N ILE A 291 -10.89 -3.55 2.96
CA ILE A 291 -10.62 -2.99 1.63
C ILE A 291 -10.36 -1.49 1.84
N SER A 292 -9.15 -1.04 1.60
CA SER A 292 -8.76 0.34 1.84
C SER A 292 -8.86 1.14 0.55
N VAL A 293 -9.69 2.17 0.53
CA VAL A 293 -9.75 3.09 -0.60
C VAL A 293 -8.52 4.01 -0.54
N GLU A 294 -7.60 3.79 -1.44
CA GLU A 294 -6.52 4.73 -1.74
C GLU A 294 -6.97 5.60 -2.91
N TRP A 295 -7.51 6.77 -2.57
CA TRP A 295 -8.12 7.63 -3.55
C TRP A 295 -7.09 8.56 -4.20
N GLU A 296 -6.88 8.40 -5.51
CA GLU A 296 -6.07 9.28 -6.35
C GLU A 296 -6.77 9.54 -7.68
N ASP A 297 -7.02 10.81 -7.97
CA ASP A 297 -7.55 11.26 -9.26
C ASP A 297 -7.23 12.75 -9.45
N ALA A 298 -6.33 13.08 -10.36
CA ALA A 298 -5.97 14.47 -10.63
C ALA A 298 -7.04 15.23 -11.45
N GLY A 299 -8.06 14.53 -11.96
CA GLY A 299 -9.19 15.10 -12.73
C GLY A 299 -10.47 15.27 -11.93
N MET A 300 -10.51 14.88 -10.65
CA MET A 300 -11.70 14.91 -9.81
C MET A 300 -11.42 15.54 -8.44
N ASP A 301 -12.41 16.27 -7.90
CA ASP A 301 -12.34 16.77 -6.52
C ASP A 301 -12.45 15.61 -5.52
N ARG A 302 -11.48 15.52 -4.58
CA ARG A 302 -11.39 14.42 -3.62
C ARG A 302 -12.57 14.33 -2.64
N LEU A 303 -13.21 15.48 -2.31
CA LEU A 303 -14.37 15.49 -1.42
C LEU A 303 -15.62 14.86 -2.08
N ARG A 304 -15.62 14.81 -3.42
CA ARG A 304 -16.60 14.06 -4.20
C ARG A 304 -16.15 12.64 -4.48
N GLY A 305 -14.91 12.46 -4.90
CA GLY A 305 -14.41 11.17 -5.38
C GLY A 305 -14.29 10.11 -4.28
N ALA A 306 -13.84 10.46 -3.08
CA ALA A 306 -13.69 9.48 -2.01
C ALA A 306 -15.02 8.84 -1.55
N PRO A 307 -16.12 9.57 -1.30
CA PRO A 307 -17.42 8.96 -1.00
C PRO A 307 -18.01 8.21 -2.20
N GLU A 308 -17.77 8.62 -3.44
CA GLU A 308 -18.19 7.89 -4.64
C GLU A 308 -17.44 6.54 -4.74
N ALA A 309 -16.12 6.54 -4.53
CA ALA A 309 -15.30 5.32 -4.48
C ALA A 309 -15.77 4.35 -3.38
N LEU A 310 -16.09 4.85 -2.18
CA LEU A 310 -16.70 4.05 -1.12
C LEU A 310 -17.99 3.37 -1.58
N GLY A 311 -18.89 4.13 -2.22
CA GLY A 311 -20.15 3.59 -2.75
C GLY A 311 -19.92 2.52 -3.81
N PHE A 312 -18.96 2.73 -4.71
CA PHE A 312 -18.57 1.74 -5.72
C PHE A 312 -18.02 0.46 -5.08
N VAL A 313 -17.04 0.56 -4.18
CA VAL A 313 -16.45 -0.60 -3.48
C VAL A 313 -17.55 -1.38 -2.74
N ARG A 314 -18.41 -0.72 -1.98
CA ARG A 314 -19.53 -1.38 -1.27
C ARG A 314 -20.48 -2.10 -2.20
N SER A 315 -20.72 -1.59 -3.39
CA SER A 315 -21.58 -2.24 -4.39
C SER A 315 -21.00 -3.57 -4.91
N LYS A 316 -19.70 -3.82 -4.69
CA LYS A 316 -18.97 -5.03 -5.12
C LYS A 316 -18.65 -6.00 -3.98
N LEU A 317 -18.94 -5.63 -2.73
CA LEU A 317 -18.69 -6.48 -1.56
C LEU A 317 -19.82 -7.53 -1.40
N TRP A 318 -19.85 -8.49 -2.29
CA TRP A 318 -20.76 -9.62 -2.15
C TRP A 318 -20.25 -10.62 -1.13
N GLU A 319 -21.14 -11.10 -0.27
CA GLU A 319 -20.83 -12.24 0.57
C GLU A 319 -20.77 -13.53 -0.28
N PRO A 320 -19.83 -14.45 0.01
CA PRO A 320 -19.88 -15.77 -0.61
C PRO A 320 -21.20 -16.47 -0.25
N PRO A 321 -21.71 -17.37 -1.10
CA PRO A 321 -22.99 -18.05 -0.85
C PRO A 321 -22.90 -18.85 0.46
N ALA A 322 -23.91 -18.75 1.29
CA ALA A 322 -24.01 -19.46 2.57
C ALA A 322 -24.18 -20.98 2.40
N ALA A 323 -24.58 -21.43 1.22
CA ALA A 323 -24.78 -22.85 0.88
C ALA A 323 -24.15 -23.14 -0.49
N ALA A 324 -23.80 -24.41 -0.72
CA ALA A 324 -23.34 -24.87 -2.02
C ALA A 324 -24.42 -24.58 -3.09
N PHE A 325 -24.00 -24.21 -4.30
CA PHE A 325 -24.89 -23.85 -5.41
C PHE A 325 -25.95 -24.96 -5.70
N ASP A 326 -25.54 -26.21 -5.53
CA ASP A 326 -26.33 -27.40 -5.79
C ASP A 326 -26.99 -28.00 -4.52
N ALA A 327 -26.91 -27.30 -3.37
CA ALA A 327 -27.47 -27.78 -2.11
C ALA A 327 -28.99 -28.14 -2.21
N ALA A 328 -29.73 -27.49 -3.09
CA ALA A 328 -31.14 -27.80 -3.37
C ALA A 328 -31.31 -29.20 -4.00
N PHE A 329 -30.31 -29.80 -4.57
CA PHE A 329 -30.31 -31.10 -5.21
C PHE A 329 -29.74 -32.24 -4.34
N ALA A 330 -29.06 -31.88 -3.23
CA ALA A 330 -28.37 -32.85 -2.36
C ALA A 330 -29.30 -33.72 -1.52
N ASN A 331 -30.60 -33.43 -1.45
CA ASN A 331 -31.62 -34.13 -0.65
C ASN A 331 -32.60 -34.92 -1.51
N LYS A 332 -32.15 -35.54 -2.59
CA LYS A 332 -32.99 -36.50 -3.35
C LYS A 332 -32.52 -37.92 -3.17
#